data_e22e4758a011b2299f5812bfea0aeae5
#
_entry.id   e22e4758a011b2299f5812bfea0aeae5
#
_cell.length_a   1.000
_cell.length_b   1.000
_cell.length_c   1.000
_cell.angle_alpha   90.00
_cell.angle_beta   90.00
_cell.angle_gamma   90.00
#
_symmetry.space_group_name_H-M   'P 1'
#
loop_
_entity.id
_entity.type
_entity.pdbx_description
1 polymer ?
#
loop_
_entity_poly.entity_id
_entity_poly.type
_entity_poly.pdbx_seq_one_letter_code
_entity_poly.pdbx_strand_id
1 'polypeptide(L)'
;MQASWYFKTSIEHIFAELQRVDFLVQITVTKAHLIYNSDDQFHGLYISENDIDRYRSLPLGAPNWSTSKNSDVVDYCGNMQERKQEIDKLAKESKRQSIKLRLMRLKEVFNLSNQDIDILLISLLSEVDTRYEKIFAYLHDDMSKKQMSVGLLLSLLSEGLASGMRFRERLNARSPLILNMLVEINNESVSSAVKSLASTVSIDKRIADYLFDFDEIDYRLEGIVKKYSKDIKYERIAYLTKYENKLKNIISDNKNQEYSSLIMLKSRYNRDCDKIIKNICYSLDVGLIKIKCERLVNDGRFIQLIQLILREVQLQDAILYWENFSVFLQNDVKDRLETIQEELATANFVSFVAMEQDWQPDDESVFF
;
A
#
# COMPACT_ATOMS: atom_id res chain seq x y z
N MET A 1 -9.13 31.14 -12.25
CA MET A 1 -9.25 29.70 -12.58
C MET A 1 -10.64 29.27 -12.18
N GLN A 2 -11.45 28.71 -13.09
CA GLN A 2 -12.74 28.16 -12.75
C GLN A 2 -12.50 27.00 -11.75
N ALA A 3 -13.16 27.03 -10.60
CA ALA A 3 -13.10 25.97 -9.61
C ALA A 3 -13.56 24.66 -10.30
N SER A 4 -12.66 23.68 -10.42
CA SER A 4 -13.01 22.37 -10.96
C SER A 4 -13.92 21.67 -9.98
N TRP A 5 -15.06 21.13 -10.45
CA TRP A 5 -16.01 20.38 -9.63
C TRP A 5 -15.58 18.93 -9.36
N TYR A 6 -14.41 18.53 -9.87
CA TYR A 6 -13.83 17.19 -9.74
C TYR A 6 -12.31 17.24 -10.01
N PHE A 7 -11.57 16.23 -9.54
CA PHE A 7 -10.16 16.05 -9.87
C PHE A 7 -10.01 15.48 -11.27
N LYS A 8 -9.18 16.11 -12.09
CA LYS A 8 -8.90 15.66 -13.45
C LYS A 8 -7.84 14.54 -13.49
N THR A 9 -6.96 14.50 -12.50
CA THR A 9 -5.84 13.55 -12.41
C THR A 9 -5.71 13.00 -11.00
N SER A 10 -5.05 11.84 -10.87
CA SER A 10 -4.65 11.29 -9.57
C SER A 10 -3.72 12.21 -8.80
N ILE A 11 -2.84 12.94 -9.52
CA ILE A 11 -1.88 13.86 -8.93
C ILE A 11 -2.59 15.04 -8.27
N GLU A 12 -3.62 15.62 -8.90
CA GLU A 12 -4.44 16.68 -8.28
C GLU A 12 -5.08 16.22 -6.97
N HIS A 13 -5.61 15.00 -6.95
CA HIS A 13 -6.22 14.40 -5.77
C HIS A 13 -5.19 14.18 -4.65
N ILE A 14 -4.03 13.57 -4.98
CA ILE A 14 -2.96 13.33 -4.02
C ILE A 14 -2.43 14.64 -3.42
N PHE A 15 -2.26 15.70 -4.21
CA PHE A 15 -1.85 16.99 -3.70
C PHE A 15 -2.88 17.61 -2.75
N ALA A 16 -4.17 17.49 -3.04
CA ALA A 16 -5.21 17.98 -2.14
C ALA A 16 -5.18 17.25 -0.79
N GLU A 17 -5.00 15.93 -0.81
CA GLU A 17 -4.87 15.11 0.41
C GLU A 17 -3.56 15.39 1.17
N LEU A 18 -2.44 15.58 0.47
CA LEU A 18 -1.18 15.97 1.10
C LEU A 18 -1.28 17.35 1.75
N GLN A 19 -1.93 18.32 1.12
CA GLN A 19 -2.19 19.63 1.73
C GLN A 19 -3.07 19.51 2.99
N ARG A 20 -4.01 18.56 3.03
CA ARG A 20 -4.82 18.30 4.21
C ARG A 20 -3.98 17.78 5.38
N VAL A 21 -3.11 16.80 5.14
CA VAL A 21 -2.24 16.27 6.21
C VAL A 21 -1.09 17.21 6.56
N ASP A 22 -0.59 18.01 5.60
CA ASP A 22 0.34 19.12 5.89
C ASP A 22 -0.28 20.11 6.86
N PHE A 23 -1.53 20.47 6.67
CA PHE A 23 -2.24 21.36 7.57
C PHE A 23 -2.30 20.80 9.01
N LEU A 24 -2.50 19.48 9.19
CA LEU A 24 -2.40 18.83 10.49
C LEU A 24 -1.03 18.99 11.11
N VAL A 25 0.03 18.82 10.33
CA VAL A 25 1.41 19.02 10.80
C VAL A 25 1.66 20.48 11.19
N GLN A 26 1.19 21.44 10.40
CA GLN A 26 1.32 22.87 10.69
C GLN A 26 0.63 23.28 11.99
N ILE A 27 -0.59 22.78 12.23
CA ILE A 27 -1.30 22.98 13.52
C ILE A 27 -0.45 22.44 14.66
N THR A 28 0.12 21.25 14.50
CA THR A 28 0.94 20.61 15.53
C THR A 28 2.21 21.41 15.80
N VAL A 29 2.88 21.91 14.75
CA VAL A 29 4.03 22.81 14.87
C VAL A 29 3.66 24.08 15.62
N THR A 30 2.49 24.66 15.33
CA THR A 30 2.01 25.86 16.05
C THR A 30 1.79 25.57 17.53
N LYS A 31 1.18 24.45 17.88
CA LYS A 31 1.02 24.01 19.27
C LYS A 31 2.37 23.81 19.96
N ALA A 32 3.30 23.13 19.29
CA ALA A 32 4.65 22.92 19.82
C ALA A 32 5.39 24.25 20.05
N HIS A 33 5.25 25.20 19.12
CA HIS A 33 5.86 26.52 19.20
C HIS A 33 5.40 27.33 20.42
N LEU A 34 4.14 27.19 20.83
CA LEU A 34 3.60 27.84 22.02
C LEU A 34 4.19 27.28 23.33
N ILE A 35 4.73 26.06 23.27
CA ILE A 35 5.25 25.35 24.45
C ILE A 35 6.76 25.43 24.51
N TYR A 36 7.44 25.26 23.38
CA TYR A 36 8.88 25.33 23.30
C TYR A 36 9.31 26.80 23.39
N ASN A 37 10.11 27.14 24.42
CA ASN A 37 10.60 28.50 24.62
C ASN A 37 11.43 28.93 23.42
N SER A 38 11.00 29.99 22.72
CA SER A 38 11.71 30.58 21.58
C SER A 38 13.10 31.12 21.90
N ASP A 39 13.39 31.33 23.18
CA ASP A 39 14.66 31.90 23.65
C ASP A 39 15.73 30.85 23.97
N ASP A 40 15.41 29.58 23.94
CA ASP A 40 16.37 28.50 24.15
C ASP A 40 17.09 28.16 22.86
N GLN A 41 18.26 28.72 22.64
CA GLN A 41 19.13 28.47 21.47
C GLN A 41 19.62 27.01 21.38
N PHE A 42 19.45 26.21 22.42
CA PHE A 42 19.92 24.83 22.50
C PHE A 42 18.76 23.82 22.56
N HIS A 43 17.55 24.26 22.28
CA HIS A 43 16.37 23.42 22.24
C HIS A 43 16.59 22.17 21.34
N GLY A 44 16.24 21.00 21.85
CA GLY A 44 16.44 19.72 21.14
C GLY A 44 17.86 19.12 21.23
N LEU A 45 18.81 19.84 21.86
CA LEU A 45 20.17 19.33 22.09
C LEU A 45 20.38 18.82 23.53
N TYR A 46 19.59 19.30 24.49
CA TYR A 46 19.61 18.81 25.89
C TYR A 46 18.20 18.88 26.46
N ILE A 47 17.96 18.19 27.57
CA ILE A 47 16.70 18.20 28.32
C ILE A 47 16.90 19.10 29.55
N SER A 48 16.13 20.18 29.63
CA SER A 48 16.16 21.09 30.78
C SER A 48 15.30 20.57 31.94
N GLU A 49 15.50 21.10 33.18
CA GLU A 49 14.64 20.80 34.33
C GLU A 49 13.19 21.22 34.06
N ASN A 50 12.98 22.33 33.35
CA ASN A 50 11.65 22.80 32.96
C ASN A 50 10.96 21.80 32.02
N ASP A 51 11.69 21.13 31.12
CA ASP A 51 11.15 20.09 30.27
C ASP A 51 10.70 18.86 31.07
N ILE A 52 11.51 18.46 32.07
CA ILE A 52 11.14 17.37 32.97
C ILE A 52 9.88 17.68 33.76
N ASP A 53 9.74 18.88 34.30
CA ASP A 53 8.56 19.30 35.04
C ASP A 53 7.32 19.35 34.13
N ARG A 54 7.49 19.82 32.91
CA ARG A 54 6.43 19.78 31.87
C ARG A 54 6.03 18.35 31.58
N TYR A 55 6.95 17.43 31.28
CA TYR A 55 6.65 16.04 30.97
C TYR A 55 5.91 15.33 32.12
N ARG A 56 6.30 15.62 33.37
CA ARG A 56 5.62 15.08 34.56
C ARG A 56 4.20 15.59 34.72
N SER A 57 3.86 16.79 34.19
CA SER A 57 2.52 17.36 34.25
C SER A 57 1.58 16.81 33.20
N LEU A 58 2.09 16.21 32.12
CA LEU A 58 1.28 15.69 31.03
C LEU A 58 0.59 14.37 31.43
N PRO A 59 -0.69 14.17 31.03
CA PRO A 59 -1.32 12.86 31.14
C PRO A 59 -0.59 11.78 30.34
N LEU A 60 -0.63 10.54 30.83
CA LEU A 60 0.01 9.41 30.16
C LEU A 60 -0.52 9.26 28.73
N GLY A 61 0.40 9.21 27.75
CA GLY A 61 0.08 9.09 26.33
C GLY A 61 -0.39 10.38 25.66
N ALA A 62 -0.34 11.51 26.38
CA ALA A 62 -0.57 12.82 25.76
C ALA A 62 0.66 13.23 24.93
N PRO A 63 0.46 13.87 23.74
CA PRO A 63 1.55 14.46 22.98
C PRO A 63 2.34 15.51 23.77
N ASN A 64 3.63 15.68 23.47
CA ASN A 64 4.49 16.69 24.13
C ASN A 64 3.98 18.12 23.98
N TRP A 65 3.20 18.41 22.94
CA TRP A 65 2.57 19.71 22.68
C TRP A 65 1.11 19.80 23.19
N SER A 66 0.67 18.86 24.00
CA SER A 66 -0.66 18.90 24.61
C SER A 66 -0.74 20.04 25.63
N THR A 67 -1.60 21.00 25.37
CA THR A 67 -1.89 22.10 26.31
C THR A 67 -3.30 21.96 26.81
N SER A 68 -3.50 22.31 28.06
CA SER A 68 -4.77 22.16 28.77
C SER A 68 -5.89 23.09 28.30
N LYS A 69 -5.73 23.98 27.35
CA LYS A 69 -6.80 24.77 26.68
C LYS A 69 -6.19 25.81 25.73
N ASN A 70 -6.44 25.67 24.43
CA ASN A 70 -6.33 26.80 23.53
C ASN A 70 -7.54 26.79 22.56
N SER A 71 -8.38 27.84 22.61
CA SER A 71 -9.56 28.03 21.78
C SER A 71 -9.22 28.07 20.28
N ASP A 72 -8.02 28.50 19.95
CA ASP A 72 -7.57 28.64 18.57
C ASP A 72 -7.38 27.28 17.87
N VAL A 73 -7.20 26.21 18.64
CA VAL A 73 -7.04 24.85 18.12
C VAL A 73 -8.38 24.24 17.66
N VAL A 74 -9.50 24.68 18.22
CA VAL A 74 -10.83 24.18 17.87
C VAL A 74 -11.23 24.58 16.45
N ASP A 75 -10.89 25.79 16.02
CA ASP A 75 -11.15 26.27 14.66
C ASP A 75 -10.39 25.48 13.60
N TYR A 76 -9.18 25.03 13.91
CA TYR A 76 -8.36 24.26 12.97
C TYR A 76 -8.89 22.83 12.72
N CYS A 77 -9.44 22.18 13.75
CA CYS A 77 -10.02 20.83 13.61
C CYS A 77 -11.32 20.86 12.76
N GLY A 78 -12.13 21.91 12.90
CA GLY A 78 -13.31 22.14 12.06
C GLY A 78 -12.92 22.27 10.58
N ASN A 79 -11.94 23.11 10.29
CA ASN A 79 -11.43 23.33 8.94
C ASN A 79 -10.87 22.05 8.28
N MET A 80 -10.24 21.16 9.05
CA MET A 80 -9.75 19.86 8.54
C MET A 80 -10.88 18.93 8.11
N GLN A 81 -11.96 18.85 8.91
CA GLN A 81 -13.10 18.01 8.57
C GLN A 81 -13.84 18.54 7.34
N GLU A 82 -14.05 19.86 7.25
CA GLU A 82 -14.65 20.49 6.08
C GLU A 82 -13.82 20.22 4.81
N ARG A 83 -12.51 20.39 4.90
CA ARG A 83 -11.58 20.11 3.77
C ARG A 83 -11.61 18.63 3.36
N LYS A 84 -11.66 17.71 4.32
CA LYS A 84 -11.84 16.29 4.02
C LYS A 84 -13.14 16.00 3.28
N GLN A 85 -14.25 16.59 3.74
CA GLN A 85 -15.55 16.44 3.10
C GLN A 85 -15.55 17.00 1.67
N GLU A 86 -14.88 18.13 1.44
CA GLU A 86 -14.73 18.73 0.12
C GLU A 86 -13.92 17.81 -0.82
N ILE A 87 -12.77 17.31 -0.38
CA ILE A 87 -11.96 16.35 -1.13
C ILE A 87 -12.74 15.08 -1.46
N ASP A 88 -13.46 14.52 -0.48
CA ASP A 88 -14.27 13.32 -0.69
C ASP A 88 -15.41 13.57 -1.69
N LYS A 89 -16.01 14.77 -1.69
CA LYS A 89 -17.04 15.17 -2.66
C LYS A 89 -16.46 15.26 -4.07
N LEU A 90 -15.33 15.92 -4.23
CA LEU A 90 -14.63 16.04 -5.52
C LEU A 90 -14.17 14.67 -6.04
N ALA A 91 -13.66 13.80 -5.16
CA ALA A 91 -13.24 12.45 -5.53
C ALA A 91 -14.42 11.58 -5.99
N LYS A 92 -15.58 11.68 -5.33
CA LYS A 92 -16.82 11.01 -5.76
C LYS A 92 -17.27 11.48 -7.14
N GLU A 93 -17.18 12.78 -7.40
CA GLU A 93 -17.54 13.33 -8.71
C GLU A 93 -16.55 12.88 -9.80
N SER A 94 -15.24 12.82 -9.49
CA SER A 94 -14.23 12.25 -10.41
C SER A 94 -14.56 10.80 -10.79
N LYS A 95 -15.01 9.99 -9.82
CA LYS A 95 -15.44 8.60 -10.08
C LYS A 95 -16.66 8.55 -11.02
N ARG A 96 -17.62 9.48 -10.88
CA ARG A 96 -18.77 9.60 -11.82
C ARG A 96 -18.34 9.96 -13.23
N GLN A 97 -17.26 10.73 -13.36
CA GLN A 97 -16.65 11.07 -14.66
C GLN A 97 -15.72 9.96 -15.19
N SER A 98 -15.74 8.76 -14.58
CA SER A 98 -14.89 7.62 -14.93
C SER A 98 -13.38 7.88 -14.77
N ILE A 99 -13.00 8.87 -13.98
CA ILE A 99 -11.60 9.14 -13.66
C ILE A 99 -11.16 8.21 -12.52
N LYS A 100 -10.10 7.45 -12.77
CA LYS A 100 -9.53 6.52 -11.81
C LYS A 100 -8.53 7.27 -10.92
N LEU A 101 -8.86 7.54 -9.67
CA LEU A 101 -7.98 8.15 -8.68
C LEU A 101 -7.20 7.05 -7.94
N ARG A 102 -5.89 7.06 -8.01
CA ARG A 102 -5.03 5.98 -7.49
C ARG A 102 -5.13 5.76 -5.99
N LEU A 103 -5.21 6.84 -5.21
CA LEU A 103 -5.39 6.71 -3.75
C LEU A 103 -6.75 6.06 -3.40
N MET A 104 -7.81 6.42 -4.14
CA MET A 104 -9.12 5.80 -3.95
C MET A 104 -9.10 4.32 -4.35
N ARG A 105 -8.42 3.99 -5.45
CA ARG A 105 -8.23 2.61 -5.86
C ARG A 105 -7.41 1.82 -4.82
N LEU A 106 -6.30 2.38 -4.33
CA LEU A 106 -5.50 1.76 -3.27
C LEU A 106 -6.36 1.45 -2.05
N LYS A 107 -7.22 2.41 -1.65
CA LYS A 107 -8.15 2.25 -0.53
C LYS A 107 -9.15 1.11 -0.76
N GLU A 108 -9.73 1.02 -1.96
CA GLU A 108 -10.71 -0.01 -2.31
C GLU A 108 -10.05 -1.40 -2.40
N VAL A 109 -8.92 -1.51 -3.08
CA VAL A 109 -8.23 -2.79 -3.35
C VAL A 109 -7.70 -3.43 -2.06
N PHE A 110 -7.11 -2.64 -1.17
CA PHE A 110 -6.53 -3.14 0.09
C PHE A 110 -7.46 -2.95 1.30
N ASN A 111 -8.73 -2.58 1.07
CA ASN A 111 -9.73 -2.37 2.11
C ASN A 111 -9.24 -1.45 3.24
N LEU A 112 -8.64 -0.31 2.86
CA LEU A 112 -8.06 0.63 3.81
C LEU A 112 -9.13 1.51 4.46
N SER A 113 -9.05 1.69 5.77
CA SER A 113 -9.84 2.68 6.49
C SER A 113 -9.34 4.10 6.24
N ASN A 114 -10.10 5.12 6.66
CA ASN A 114 -9.62 6.50 6.61
C ASN A 114 -8.37 6.72 7.47
N GLN A 115 -8.26 6.00 8.59
CA GLN A 115 -7.09 6.05 9.46
C GLN A 115 -5.84 5.49 8.77
N ASP A 116 -5.99 4.38 8.00
CA ASP A 116 -4.89 3.83 7.21
C ASP A 116 -4.42 4.82 6.14
N ILE A 117 -5.35 5.52 5.50
CA ILE A 117 -5.02 6.57 4.52
C ILE A 117 -4.27 7.74 5.18
N ASP A 118 -4.69 8.18 6.37
CA ASP A 118 -3.98 9.25 7.07
C ASP A 118 -2.55 8.85 7.45
N ILE A 119 -2.36 7.62 7.93
CA ILE A 119 -1.02 7.06 8.21
C ILE A 119 -0.16 7.04 6.94
N LEU A 120 -0.71 6.54 5.84
CA LEU A 120 -0.01 6.45 4.54
C LEU A 120 0.41 7.83 4.03
N LEU A 121 -0.50 8.81 4.07
CA LEU A 121 -0.25 10.16 3.58
C LEU A 121 0.78 10.92 4.43
N ILE A 122 0.73 10.77 5.76
CA ILE A 122 1.72 11.39 6.65
C ILE A 122 3.10 10.75 6.41
N SER A 123 3.15 9.43 6.21
CA SER A 123 4.40 8.73 5.88
C SER A 123 4.96 9.11 4.51
N LEU A 124 4.13 9.63 3.60
CA LEU A 124 4.53 10.09 2.28
C LEU A 124 5.15 11.50 2.30
N LEU A 125 4.89 12.33 3.33
CA LEU A 125 5.31 13.73 3.36
C LEU A 125 6.83 13.90 3.19
N SER A 126 7.65 13.08 3.86
CA SER A 126 9.11 13.15 3.77
C SER A 126 9.66 12.72 2.40
N GLU A 127 8.91 11.88 1.65
CA GLU A 127 9.28 11.49 0.28
C GLU A 127 9.01 12.61 -0.74
N VAL A 128 8.09 13.52 -0.42
CA VAL A 128 7.69 14.63 -1.30
C VAL A 128 8.51 15.88 -1.04
N ASP A 129 8.85 16.14 0.23
CA ASP A 129 9.51 17.39 0.62
C ASP A 129 10.44 17.19 1.81
N THR A 130 11.74 17.43 1.59
CA THR A 130 12.79 17.27 2.60
C THR A 130 12.67 18.21 3.79
N ARG A 131 11.86 19.30 3.72
CA ARG A 131 11.60 20.16 4.88
C ARG A 131 10.96 19.40 6.04
N TYR A 132 10.23 18.31 5.77
CA TYR A 132 9.61 17.49 6.82
C TYR A 132 10.63 16.80 7.71
N GLU A 133 11.85 16.52 7.24
CA GLU A 133 12.92 16.00 8.10
C GLU A 133 13.23 16.99 9.25
N LYS A 134 13.25 18.30 8.97
CA LYS A 134 13.49 19.34 9.98
C LYS A 134 12.27 19.52 10.90
N ILE A 135 11.06 19.45 10.32
CA ILE A 135 9.80 19.56 11.07
C ILE A 135 9.66 18.39 12.03
N PHE A 136 9.95 17.16 11.58
CA PHE A 136 9.88 15.99 12.45
C PHE A 136 10.93 16.02 13.56
N ALA A 137 12.17 16.43 13.27
CA ALA A 137 13.19 16.65 14.30
C ALA A 137 12.73 17.66 15.37
N TYR A 138 12.12 18.76 14.93
CA TYR A 138 11.56 19.77 15.84
C TYR A 138 10.41 19.21 16.69
N LEU A 139 9.49 18.44 16.11
CA LEU A 139 8.37 17.83 16.82
C LEU A 139 8.80 16.69 17.74
N HIS A 140 9.92 16.04 17.45
CA HIS A 140 10.55 15.08 18.37
C HIS A 140 11.24 15.72 19.55
N ASP A 141 11.47 17.02 19.49
CA ASP A 141 12.37 17.70 20.43
C ASP A 141 13.78 17.07 20.45
N ASP A 142 14.24 16.62 19.25
CA ASP A 142 15.50 15.88 19.09
C ASP A 142 16.02 16.05 17.65
N MET A 143 17.07 16.84 17.49
CA MET A 143 17.68 17.16 16.19
C MET A 143 18.23 15.95 15.42
N SER A 144 18.46 14.82 16.10
CA SER A 144 18.93 13.58 15.49
C SER A 144 17.81 12.78 14.84
N LYS A 145 16.56 12.96 15.27
CA LYS A 145 15.38 12.18 14.83
C LYS A 145 14.64 12.86 13.67
N LYS A 146 15.20 12.74 12.48
CA LYS A 146 14.66 13.35 11.25
C LYS A 146 13.55 12.56 10.57
N GLN A 147 13.39 11.28 10.93
CA GLN A 147 12.38 10.40 10.34
C GLN A 147 11.11 10.35 11.19
N MET A 148 9.97 10.08 10.56
CA MET A 148 8.73 9.86 11.27
C MET A 148 8.85 8.62 12.16
N SER A 149 8.69 8.76 13.48
CA SER A 149 8.59 7.62 14.39
C SER A 149 7.13 7.19 14.59
N VAL A 150 6.92 5.94 15.02
CA VAL A 150 5.59 5.46 15.43
C VAL A 150 5.01 6.38 16.51
N GLY A 151 5.81 6.79 17.49
CA GLY A 151 5.39 7.68 18.57
C GLY A 151 4.92 9.04 18.07
N LEU A 152 5.69 9.68 17.17
CA LEU A 152 5.32 10.96 16.56
C LEU A 152 4.04 10.82 15.72
N LEU A 153 3.94 9.78 14.88
CA LEU A 153 2.77 9.50 14.07
C LEU A 153 1.50 9.37 14.92
N LEU A 154 1.57 8.58 16.00
CA LEU A 154 0.46 8.43 16.93
C LEU A 154 0.09 9.75 17.61
N SER A 155 1.08 10.54 17.98
CA SER A 155 0.88 11.86 18.60
C SER A 155 0.26 12.87 17.66
N LEU A 156 0.54 12.81 16.35
CA LEU A 156 -0.11 13.64 15.33
C LEU A 156 -1.59 13.28 15.14
N LEU A 157 -1.90 11.97 15.18
CA LEU A 157 -3.23 11.45 14.85
C LEU A 157 -4.16 11.29 16.07
N SER A 158 -3.65 11.46 17.28
CA SER A 158 -4.42 11.22 18.50
C SER A 158 -4.16 12.26 19.58
N GLU A 159 -5.18 12.51 20.43
CA GLU A 159 -5.09 13.45 21.53
C GLU A 159 -4.78 12.79 22.88
N GLY A 160 -4.67 11.46 22.92
CA GLY A 160 -4.41 10.74 24.15
C GLY A 160 -4.32 9.22 23.98
N LEU A 161 -4.07 8.51 25.08
CA LEU A 161 -3.72 7.09 25.09
C LEU A 161 -4.74 6.20 24.39
N ALA A 162 -6.03 6.37 24.66
CA ALA A 162 -7.08 5.50 24.11
C ALA A 162 -7.22 5.63 22.57
N SER A 163 -7.13 6.86 22.05
CA SER A 163 -7.15 7.10 20.61
C SER A 163 -5.83 6.63 19.97
N GLY A 164 -4.68 6.86 20.63
CA GLY A 164 -3.38 6.39 20.18
C GLY A 164 -3.31 4.86 20.05
N MET A 165 -3.91 4.12 20.97
CA MET A 165 -3.97 2.66 20.89
C MET A 165 -4.74 2.15 19.67
N ARG A 166 -5.84 2.79 19.28
CA ARG A 166 -6.59 2.44 18.05
C ARG A 166 -5.76 2.66 16.79
N PHE A 167 -4.99 3.74 16.71
CA PHE A 167 -4.07 3.95 15.59
C PHE A 167 -2.91 2.95 15.62
N ARG A 168 -2.42 2.57 16.80
CA ARG A 168 -1.37 1.57 16.95
C ARG A 168 -1.78 0.19 16.41
N GLU A 169 -3.05 -0.19 16.54
CA GLU A 169 -3.59 -1.42 15.95
C GLU A 169 -3.43 -1.45 14.43
N ARG A 170 -3.48 -0.28 13.76
CA ARG A 170 -3.27 -0.16 12.31
C ARG A 170 -1.83 -0.41 11.87
N LEU A 171 -0.89 -0.46 12.80
CA LEU A 171 0.52 -0.76 12.56
C LEU A 171 0.92 -2.18 12.99
N ASN A 172 -0.04 -3.03 13.36
CA ASN A 172 0.20 -4.43 13.69
C ASN A 172 0.49 -5.27 12.44
N ALA A 173 1.17 -6.41 12.61
CA ALA A 173 1.56 -7.29 11.52
C ALA A 173 0.39 -7.78 10.64
N ARG A 174 -0.82 -7.87 11.20
CA ARG A 174 -2.03 -8.30 10.48
C ARG A 174 -2.88 -7.14 9.93
N SER A 175 -2.43 -5.90 10.13
CA SER A 175 -3.14 -4.75 9.56
C SER A 175 -2.94 -4.67 8.04
N PRO A 176 -3.92 -4.14 7.29
CA PRO A 176 -3.80 -4.01 5.84
C PRO A 176 -2.55 -3.26 5.37
N LEU A 177 -2.12 -2.23 6.14
CA LEU A 177 -0.92 -1.45 5.82
C LEU A 177 0.36 -2.28 5.85
N ILE A 178 0.50 -3.17 6.83
CA ILE A 178 1.71 -3.97 7.04
C ILE A 178 1.65 -5.27 6.24
N LEU A 179 0.48 -5.94 6.25
CA LEU A 179 0.28 -7.19 5.52
C LEU A 179 0.54 -7.04 4.02
N ASN A 180 0.08 -5.91 3.43
CA ASN A 180 0.29 -5.62 2.01
C ASN A 180 1.56 -4.80 1.75
N MET A 181 2.44 -4.65 2.75
CA MET A 181 3.70 -3.90 2.62
C MET A 181 3.50 -2.50 2.02
N LEU A 182 2.45 -1.78 2.47
CA LEU A 182 2.17 -0.41 2.01
C LEU A 182 3.02 0.61 2.77
N VAL A 183 3.35 0.30 4.03
CA VAL A 183 4.30 1.04 4.87
C VAL A 183 5.31 0.08 5.50
N GLU A 184 6.50 0.58 5.74
CA GLU A 184 7.58 -0.13 6.41
C GLU A 184 7.77 0.43 7.82
N ILE A 185 8.02 -0.46 8.79
CA ILE A 185 8.37 -0.07 10.16
C ILE A 185 9.75 -0.64 10.46
N ASN A 186 10.72 0.25 10.59
CA ASN A 186 12.12 -0.09 10.79
C ASN A 186 12.53 0.19 12.25
N ASN A 187 13.18 -0.79 12.89
CA ASN A 187 13.75 -0.65 14.22
C ASN A 187 15.20 -0.18 14.09
N GLU A 188 15.61 0.80 14.89
CA GLU A 188 17.01 1.25 14.94
C GLU A 188 17.96 0.17 15.47
N SER A 189 17.45 -0.78 16.27
CA SER A 189 18.23 -1.89 16.82
C SER A 189 17.88 -3.22 16.16
N VAL A 190 18.87 -3.87 15.56
CA VAL A 190 18.76 -5.17 14.86
C VAL A 190 18.27 -6.31 15.78
N SER A 191 18.33 -6.13 17.12
CA SER A 191 18.03 -7.16 18.12
C SER A 191 16.59 -7.17 18.63
N SER A 192 15.76 -6.18 18.28
CA SER A 192 14.40 -6.09 18.83
C SER A 192 13.36 -6.47 17.78
N ALA A 193 12.74 -7.65 17.94
CA ALA A 193 11.57 -8.05 17.14
C ALA A 193 10.29 -7.25 17.51
N VAL A 194 10.35 -6.42 18.56
CA VAL A 194 9.21 -5.64 19.05
C VAL A 194 9.23 -4.24 18.44
N LYS A 195 8.22 -3.93 17.64
CA LYS A 195 7.98 -2.57 17.13
C LYS A 195 7.72 -1.63 18.30
N SER A 196 8.64 -0.70 18.53
CA SER A 196 8.58 0.30 19.60
C SER A 196 8.01 1.62 19.11
N LEU A 197 7.69 2.54 20.03
CA LEU A 197 7.32 3.91 19.66
C LEU A 197 8.48 4.67 18.98
N ALA A 198 9.72 4.24 19.20
CA ALA A 198 10.91 4.81 18.57
C ALA A 198 11.17 4.27 17.16
N SER A 199 10.51 3.16 16.75
CA SER A 199 10.64 2.63 15.39
C SER A 199 10.22 3.67 14.36
N THR A 200 10.93 3.75 13.23
CA THR A 200 10.58 4.67 12.14
C THR A 200 9.51 4.07 11.24
N VAL A 201 8.65 4.93 10.69
CA VAL A 201 7.59 4.59 9.75
C VAL A 201 7.86 5.31 8.44
N SER A 202 7.88 4.58 7.35
CA SER A 202 8.01 5.14 5.99
C SER A 202 7.02 4.45 5.05
N ILE A 203 6.61 5.15 4.01
CA ILE A 203 5.84 4.54 2.93
C ILE A 203 6.75 3.62 2.11
N ASP A 204 6.22 2.49 1.64
CA ASP A 204 6.95 1.66 0.68
C ASP A 204 7.19 2.44 -0.63
N LYS A 205 8.42 2.41 -1.14
CA LYS A 205 8.82 3.17 -2.33
C LYS A 205 7.92 2.89 -3.52
N ARG A 206 7.56 1.63 -3.78
CA ARG A 206 6.68 1.27 -4.90
C ARG A 206 5.28 1.87 -4.75
N ILE A 207 4.78 2.00 -3.53
CA ILE A 207 3.48 2.63 -3.26
C ILE A 207 3.55 4.14 -3.46
N ALA A 208 4.63 4.80 -3.02
CA ALA A 208 4.87 6.20 -3.32
C ALA A 208 4.89 6.44 -4.84
N ASP A 209 5.69 5.66 -5.58
CA ASP A 209 5.78 5.73 -7.04
C ASP A 209 4.39 5.53 -7.69
N TYR A 210 3.62 4.52 -7.25
CA TYR A 210 2.26 4.28 -7.74
C TYR A 210 1.34 5.48 -7.55
N LEU A 211 1.38 6.13 -6.40
CA LEU A 211 0.53 7.30 -6.11
C LEU A 211 0.87 8.49 -7.01
N PHE A 212 2.11 8.60 -7.49
CA PHE A 212 2.58 9.64 -8.42
C PHE A 212 2.56 9.22 -9.91
N ASP A 213 1.73 8.24 -10.27
CA ASP A 213 1.51 7.77 -11.65
C ASP A 213 2.74 7.05 -12.28
N PHE A 214 3.69 6.57 -11.49
CA PHE A 214 4.75 5.69 -11.99
C PHE A 214 4.30 4.23 -11.97
N ASP A 215 4.23 3.61 -13.16
CA ASP A 215 3.68 2.26 -13.35
C ASP A 215 4.76 1.18 -13.52
N GLU A 216 5.98 1.43 -13.09
CA GLU A 216 7.04 0.44 -13.06
C GLU A 216 6.69 -0.70 -12.08
N ILE A 217 7.17 -1.90 -12.36
CA ILE A 217 7.07 -3.02 -11.41
C ILE A 217 8.04 -2.79 -10.25
N ASP A 218 7.67 -3.30 -9.08
CA ASP A 218 8.56 -3.32 -7.93
C ASP A 218 9.94 -3.89 -8.29
N TYR A 219 10.99 -3.12 -8.05
CA TYR A 219 12.37 -3.52 -8.38
C TYR A 219 12.80 -4.83 -7.72
N ARG A 220 12.21 -5.17 -6.55
CA ARG A 220 12.46 -6.44 -5.83
C ARG A 220 12.02 -7.67 -6.61
N LEU A 221 11.14 -7.49 -7.61
CA LEU A 221 10.64 -8.54 -8.50
C LEU A 221 11.41 -8.63 -9.81
N GLU A 222 12.49 -7.84 -9.98
CA GLU A 222 13.29 -7.84 -11.20
C GLU A 222 13.85 -9.24 -11.50
N GLY A 223 13.72 -9.64 -12.76
CA GLY A 223 14.15 -10.96 -13.22
C GLY A 223 13.21 -12.12 -12.89
N ILE A 224 12.34 -12.00 -11.89
CA ILE A 224 11.32 -13.01 -11.52
C ILE A 224 10.03 -12.77 -12.30
N VAL A 225 9.62 -11.51 -12.41
CA VAL A 225 8.36 -11.10 -13.01
C VAL A 225 8.61 -10.35 -14.33
N LYS A 226 7.71 -10.54 -15.29
CA LYS A 226 7.65 -9.74 -16.51
C LYS A 226 6.26 -9.15 -16.68
N LYS A 227 6.19 -7.82 -16.75
CA LYS A 227 4.96 -7.08 -17.06
C LYS A 227 4.78 -6.96 -18.56
N TYR A 228 3.54 -7.11 -19.00
CA TYR A 228 3.10 -6.76 -20.35
C TYR A 228 1.97 -5.73 -20.20
N SER A 229 2.14 -4.60 -20.89
CA SER A 229 1.12 -3.54 -20.93
C SER A 229 -0.12 -4.01 -21.70
N LYS A 230 -1.20 -3.22 -21.61
CA LYS A 230 -2.44 -3.48 -22.33
C LYS A 230 -2.30 -3.45 -23.87
N ASP A 231 -1.24 -2.80 -24.38
CA ASP A 231 -0.94 -2.69 -25.84
C ASP A 231 -0.25 -3.97 -26.39
N ILE A 232 -0.52 -5.12 -25.80
CA ILE A 232 -0.03 -6.41 -26.29
C ILE A 232 -0.55 -6.65 -27.70
N LYS A 233 0.34 -6.95 -28.64
CA LYS A 233 -0.09 -7.26 -30.01
C LYS A 233 -0.91 -8.55 -30.04
N TYR A 234 -2.11 -8.46 -30.58
CA TYR A 234 -2.97 -9.60 -30.85
C TYR A 234 -2.41 -10.42 -32.01
N GLU A 235 -2.18 -11.72 -31.79
CA GLU A 235 -1.89 -12.68 -32.85
C GLU A 235 -3.11 -13.59 -33.06
N ARG A 236 -3.80 -13.43 -34.19
CA ARG A 236 -4.93 -14.32 -34.51
C ARG A 236 -4.42 -15.70 -34.90
N ILE A 237 -4.73 -16.68 -34.07
CA ILE A 237 -4.39 -18.09 -34.32
C ILE A 237 -5.71 -18.87 -34.37
N ALA A 238 -6.08 -19.31 -35.56
CA ALA A 238 -7.42 -19.85 -35.83
C ALA A 238 -7.83 -21.02 -34.91
N TYR A 239 -6.90 -21.94 -34.61
CA TYR A 239 -7.20 -23.07 -33.73
C TYR A 239 -7.32 -22.70 -32.25
N LEU A 240 -6.78 -21.57 -31.83
CA LEU A 240 -6.86 -21.09 -30.42
C LEU A 240 -8.13 -20.29 -30.14
N THR A 241 -8.78 -19.73 -31.18
CA THR A 241 -9.96 -18.85 -31.02
C THR A 241 -11.08 -19.48 -30.21
N LYS A 242 -11.30 -20.80 -30.36
CA LYS A 242 -12.32 -21.52 -29.57
C LYS A 242 -12.01 -21.51 -28.06
N TYR A 243 -10.76 -21.69 -27.71
CA TYR A 243 -10.31 -21.69 -26.32
C TYR A 243 -10.35 -20.29 -25.73
N GLU A 244 -9.92 -19.28 -26.50
CA GLU A 244 -9.99 -17.86 -26.10
C GLU A 244 -11.42 -17.46 -25.73
N ASN A 245 -12.41 -17.79 -26.56
CA ASN A 245 -13.81 -17.46 -26.29
C ASN A 245 -14.35 -18.18 -25.04
N LYS A 246 -14.01 -19.47 -24.85
CA LYS A 246 -14.39 -20.19 -23.65
C LYS A 246 -13.81 -19.56 -22.39
N LEU A 247 -12.52 -19.22 -22.41
CA LEU A 247 -11.83 -18.61 -21.25
C LEU A 247 -12.35 -17.21 -20.95
N LYS A 248 -12.68 -16.41 -21.96
CA LYS A 248 -13.31 -15.09 -21.78
C LYS A 248 -14.64 -15.19 -21.04
N ASN A 249 -15.46 -16.15 -21.41
CA ASN A 249 -16.75 -16.37 -20.73
C ASN A 249 -16.52 -16.75 -19.26
N ILE A 250 -15.60 -17.69 -18.97
CA ILE A 250 -15.24 -18.07 -17.60
C ILE A 250 -14.76 -16.86 -16.79
N ILE A 251 -13.87 -16.04 -17.35
CA ILE A 251 -13.36 -14.84 -16.67
C ILE A 251 -14.47 -13.81 -16.41
N SER A 252 -15.37 -13.63 -17.38
CA SER A 252 -16.49 -12.68 -17.23
C SER A 252 -17.48 -13.15 -16.16
N ASP A 253 -17.76 -14.44 -16.10
CA ASP A 253 -18.66 -15.03 -15.12
C ASP A 253 -18.04 -14.95 -13.71
N ASN A 254 -16.71 -15.11 -13.59
CA ASN A 254 -15.99 -15.08 -12.32
C ASN A 254 -15.70 -13.66 -11.79
N LYS A 255 -15.75 -12.61 -12.61
CA LYS A 255 -15.58 -11.22 -12.15
C LYS A 255 -16.60 -10.78 -11.09
N ASN A 256 -17.71 -11.49 -10.97
CA ASN A 256 -18.76 -11.22 -9.99
C ASN A 256 -18.67 -12.12 -8.73
N GLN A 257 -17.65 -12.96 -8.64
CA GLN A 257 -17.43 -13.86 -7.51
C GLN A 257 -16.41 -13.28 -6.53
N GLU A 258 -16.56 -13.56 -5.25
CA GLU A 258 -15.71 -13.03 -4.17
C GLU A 258 -14.42 -13.84 -3.95
N TYR A 259 -14.06 -14.75 -4.85
CA TYR A 259 -12.88 -15.62 -4.71
C TYR A 259 -11.98 -15.61 -5.94
N SER A 260 -10.71 -15.96 -5.72
CA SER A 260 -9.71 -16.11 -6.78
C SER A 260 -10.05 -17.30 -7.68
N SER A 261 -9.83 -17.13 -8.98
CA SER A 261 -9.95 -18.20 -9.95
C SER A 261 -8.57 -18.58 -10.48
N LEU A 262 -8.19 -19.84 -10.32
CA LEU A 262 -6.98 -20.40 -10.90
C LEU A 262 -7.34 -21.27 -12.11
N ILE A 263 -6.99 -20.80 -13.31
CA ILE A 263 -7.30 -21.50 -14.57
C ILE A 263 -6.07 -22.27 -15.03
N MET A 264 -6.21 -23.60 -15.07
CA MET A 264 -5.14 -24.47 -15.56
C MET A 264 -5.20 -24.63 -17.08
N LEU A 265 -4.07 -24.33 -17.73
CA LEU A 265 -3.86 -24.57 -19.16
C LEU A 265 -2.88 -25.75 -19.34
N LYS A 266 -3.41 -26.88 -19.80
CA LYS A 266 -2.60 -28.05 -20.11
C LYS A 266 -2.11 -27.98 -21.54
N SER A 267 -0.81 -27.85 -21.73
CA SER A 267 -0.18 -27.85 -23.05
C SER A 267 1.22 -28.43 -22.99
N ARG A 268 1.62 -29.18 -24.00
CA ARG A 268 3.00 -29.61 -24.21
C ARG A 268 3.92 -28.45 -24.61
N TYR A 269 3.35 -27.31 -25.02
CA TYR A 269 4.10 -26.16 -25.51
C TYR A 269 3.66 -24.89 -24.76
N ASN A 270 4.46 -24.44 -23.85
CA ASN A 270 4.22 -23.17 -23.12
C ASN A 270 3.98 -21.96 -24.03
N ARG A 271 4.48 -21.99 -25.29
CA ARG A 271 4.27 -20.92 -26.28
C ARG A 271 2.82 -20.73 -26.66
N ASP A 272 2.02 -21.79 -26.70
CA ASP A 272 0.58 -21.69 -27.05
C ASP A 272 -0.21 -21.11 -25.88
N CYS A 273 0.12 -21.50 -24.63
CA CYS A 273 -0.45 -20.88 -23.43
C CYS A 273 -0.13 -19.38 -23.38
N ASP A 274 1.12 -19.00 -23.63
CA ASP A 274 1.56 -17.60 -23.69
C ASP A 274 0.74 -16.76 -24.68
N LYS A 275 0.48 -17.30 -25.88
CA LYS A 275 -0.29 -16.61 -26.91
C LYS A 275 -1.78 -16.46 -26.54
N ILE A 276 -2.38 -17.55 -26.03
CA ILE A 276 -3.79 -17.54 -25.59
C ILE A 276 -3.97 -16.48 -24.49
N ILE A 277 -3.13 -16.51 -23.46
CA ILE A 277 -3.25 -15.59 -22.32
C ILE A 277 -3.07 -14.15 -22.77
N LYS A 278 -2.07 -13.85 -23.63
CA LYS A 278 -1.86 -12.51 -24.17
C LYS A 278 -3.06 -12.03 -24.99
N ASN A 279 -3.64 -12.90 -25.80
CA ASN A 279 -4.82 -12.56 -26.59
C ASN A 279 -6.05 -12.28 -25.71
N ILE A 280 -6.20 -13.02 -24.62
CA ILE A 280 -7.25 -12.79 -23.63
C ILE A 280 -7.04 -11.43 -22.96
N CYS A 281 -5.83 -11.14 -22.47
CA CYS A 281 -5.49 -9.86 -21.84
C CYS A 281 -5.78 -8.68 -22.80
N TYR A 282 -5.35 -8.80 -24.04
CA TYR A 282 -5.64 -7.79 -25.07
C TYR A 282 -7.16 -7.57 -25.25
N SER A 283 -7.92 -8.65 -25.34
CA SER A 283 -9.35 -8.56 -25.58
C SER A 283 -10.17 -8.05 -24.39
N LEU A 284 -9.65 -8.18 -23.17
CA LEU A 284 -10.25 -7.68 -21.93
C LEU A 284 -9.73 -6.30 -21.52
N ASP A 285 -8.81 -5.73 -22.29
CA ASP A 285 -8.12 -4.48 -21.97
C ASP A 285 -7.48 -4.48 -20.57
N VAL A 286 -6.80 -5.60 -20.21
CA VAL A 286 -6.11 -5.76 -18.93
C VAL A 286 -4.64 -6.05 -19.14
N GLY A 287 -3.80 -5.67 -18.17
CA GLY A 287 -2.38 -6.00 -18.16
C GLY A 287 -2.13 -7.48 -17.88
N LEU A 288 -0.90 -7.94 -18.12
CA LEU A 288 -0.45 -9.29 -17.79
C LEU A 288 0.84 -9.23 -16.97
N ILE A 289 0.83 -9.90 -15.82
CA ILE A 289 2.01 -10.13 -14.99
C ILE A 289 2.36 -11.61 -15.09
N LYS A 290 3.53 -11.89 -15.70
CA LYS A 290 4.03 -13.24 -15.91
C LYS A 290 5.15 -13.56 -14.92
N ILE A 291 5.01 -14.65 -14.16
CA ILE A 291 6.00 -15.14 -13.20
C ILE A 291 6.84 -16.23 -13.83
N LYS A 292 8.14 -16.17 -13.61
CA LYS A 292 9.08 -17.25 -13.87
C LYS A 292 9.23 -18.12 -12.63
N CYS A 293 8.42 -19.16 -12.51
CA CYS A 293 8.35 -20.01 -11.32
C CYS A 293 9.69 -20.65 -10.96
N GLU A 294 10.52 -21.01 -11.95
CA GLU A 294 11.86 -21.58 -11.76
C GLU A 294 12.81 -20.65 -10.98
N ARG A 295 12.65 -19.33 -11.12
CA ARG A 295 13.45 -18.35 -10.37
C ARG A 295 12.88 -18.08 -8.98
N LEU A 296 11.57 -18.14 -8.87
CA LEU A 296 10.87 -17.89 -7.63
C LEU A 296 11.03 -19.05 -6.63
N VAL A 297 10.95 -20.29 -7.12
CA VAL A 297 10.96 -21.49 -6.27
C VAL A 297 12.20 -21.65 -5.40
N ASN A 298 13.35 -21.11 -5.82
CA ASN A 298 14.62 -21.22 -5.10
C ASN A 298 15.02 -19.96 -4.33
N ASP A 299 14.21 -18.88 -4.35
CA ASP A 299 14.54 -17.64 -3.64
C ASP A 299 14.24 -17.79 -2.13
N GLY A 300 15.20 -17.40 -1.29
CA GLY A 300 15.04 -17.43 0.17
C GLY A 300 13.99 -16.47 0.71
N ARG A 301 13.59 -15.46 -0.08
CA ARG A 301 12.54 -14.46 0.25
C ARG A 301 11.17 -14.86 -0.32
N PHE A 302 10.93 -16.15 -0.56
CA PHE A 302 9.78 -16.68 -1.29
C PHE A 302 8.45 -16.07 -0.85
N ILE A 303 8.12 -16.11 0.45
CA ILE A 303 6.87 -15.57 1.01
C ILE A 303 6.73 -14.08 0.70
N GLN A 304 7.78 -13.31 0.96
CA GLN A 304 7.77 -11.87 0.68
C GLN A 304 7.57 -11.58 -0.82
N LEU A 305 8.21 -12.36 -1.70
CA LEU A 305 8.07 -12.19 -3.14
C LEU A 305 6.66 -12.52 -3.62
N ILE A 306 6.02 -13.55 -3.08
CA ILE A 306 4.61 -13.86 -3.37
C ILE A 306 3.72 -12.67 -2.99
N GLN A 307 3.85 -12.13 -1.78
CA GLN A 307 3.07 -10.98 -1.33
C GLN A 307 3.28 -9.74 -2.23
N LEU A 308 4.53 -9.47 -2.64
CA LEU A 308 4.84 -8.38 -3.57
C LEU A 308 4.22 -8.61 -4.96
N ILE A 309 4.24 -9.85 -5.47
CA ILE A 309 3.61 -10.22 -6.75
C ILE A 309 2.10 -9.99 -6.68
N LEU A 310 1.44 -10.48 -5.64
CA LEU A 310 0.00 -10.32 -5.46
C LEU A 310 -0.39 -8.84 -5.33
N ARG A 311 0.41 -8.06 -4.61
CA ARG A 311 0.26 -6.60 -4.52
C ARG A 311 0.36 -5.95 -5.90
N GLU A 312 1.36 -6.29 -6.71
CA GLU A 312 1.51 -5.74 -8.06
C GLU A 312 0.33 -6.09 -8.97
N VAL A 313 -0.17 -7.32 -8.92
CA VAL A 313 -1.35 -7.74 -9.69
C VAL A 313 -2.55 -6.84 -9.36
N GLN A 314 -2.77 -6.57 -8.08
CA GLN A 314 -3.87 -5.73 -7.61
C GLN A 314 -3.69 -4.25 -7.99
N LEU A 315 -2.47 -3.70 -7.84
CA LEU A 315 -2.16 -2.31 -8.23
C LEU A 315 -2.36 -2.08 -9.73
N GLN A 316 -1.92 -3.04 -10.54
CA GLN A 316 -1.90 -2.95 -12.00
C GLN A 316 -3.24 -3.37 -12.65
N ASP A 317 -4.20 -3.93 -11.90
CA ASP A 317 -5.42 -4.53 -12.44
C ASP A 317 -5.08 -5.56 -13.53
N ALA A 318 -4.14 -6.44 -13.24
CA ALA A 318 -3.55 -7.34 -14.21
C ALA A 318 -4.00 -8.79 -13.97
N ILE A 319 -3.95 -9.59 -15.02
CA ILE A 319 -4.06 -11.05 -14.94
C ILE A 319 -2.69 -11.60 -14.56
N LEU A 320 -2.68 -12.58 -13.66
CA LEU A 320 -1.46 -13.27 -13.24
C LEU A 320 -1.24 -14.54 -14.07
N TYR A 321 0.00 -14.79 -14.49
CA TYR A 321 0.37 -15.97 -15.23
C TYR A 321 1.63 -16.64 -14.65
N TRP A 322 1.49 -17.87 -14.20
CA TRP A 322 2.53 -18.72 -13.65
C TRP A 322 3.14 -19.58 -14.75
N GLU A 323 4.33 -19.21 -15.25
CA GLU A 323 5.07 -19.98 -16.25
C GLU A 323 5.84 -21.12 -15.58
N ASN A 324 5.74 -22.34 -16.12
CA ASN A 324 6.38 -23.55 -15.60
C ASN A 324 6.02 -23.88 -14.13
N PHE A 325 4.74 -23.78 -13.80
CA PHE A 325 4.25 -24.01 -12.43
C PHE A 325 4.57 -25.41 -11.89
N SER A 326 4.81 -26.40 -12.77
CA SER A 326 5.16 -27.77 -12.41
C SER A 326 6.41 -27.89 -11.50
N VAL A 327 7.24 -26.86 -11.40
CA VAL A 327 8.37 -26.84 -10.47
C VAL A 327 7.94 -26.89 -9.01
N PHE A 328 6.72 -26.40 -8.68
CA PHE A 328 6.16 -26.44 -7.33
C PHE A 328 5.52 -27.78 -6.97
N LEU A 329 5.34 -28.69 -7.94
CA LEU A 329 4.78 -30.04 -7.71
C LEU A 329 5.83 -31.06 -7.27
N GLN A 330 7.09 -30.65 -7.12
CA GLN A 330 8.18 -31.50 -6.64
C GLN A 330 8.08 -31.64 -5.10
N ASN A 331 8.41 -32.83 -4.59
CA ASN A 331 8.22 -33.17 -3.16
C ASN A 331 9.04 -32.29 -2.20
N ASP A 332 10.20 -31.78 -2.65
CA ASP A 332 11.11 -30.95 -1.85
C ASP A 332 10.64 -29.49 -1.69
N VAL A 333 9.62 -29.08 -2.41
CA VAL A 333 9.09 -27.70 -2.38
C VAL A 333 7.57 -27.65 -2.11
N LYS A 334 7.01 -28.71 -1.55
CA LYS A 334 5.56 -28.82 -1.27
C LYS A 334 5.05 -27.70 -0.35
N ASP A 335 5.81 -27.33 0.66
CA ASP A 335 5.47 -26.22 1.58
C ASP A 335 5.26 -24.87 0.83
N ARG A 336 5.98 -24.69 -0.28
CA ARG A 336 5.85 -23.46 -1.11
C ARG A 336 4.56 -23.50 -1.93
N LEU A 337 4.14 -24.64 -2.38
CA LEU A 337 2.84 -24.82 -3.04
C LEU A 337 1.69 -24.48 -2.08
N GLU A 338 1.75 -25.01 -0.85
CA GLU A 338 0.77 -24.70 0.19
C GLU A 338 0.70 -23.19 0.46
N THR A 339 1.85 -22.52 0.59
CA THR A 339 1.90 -21.07 0.75
C THR A 339 1.24 -20.33 -0.44
N ILE A 340 1.50 -20.76 -1.69
CA ILE A 340 0.85 -20.15 -2.87
C ILE A 340 -0.67 -20.31 -2.78
N GLN A 341 -1.14 -21.48 -2.41
CA GLN A 341 -2.58 -21.77 -2.29
C GLN A 341 -3.24 -20.91 -1.22
N GLU A 342 -2.65 -20.81 -0.04
CA GLU A 342 -3.13 -19.96 1.06
C GLU A 342 -3.21 -18.48 0.65
N GLU A 343 -2.17 -17.94 0.06
CA GLU A 343 -2.11 -16.54 -0.37
C GLU A 343 -3.09 -16.25 -1.52
N LEU A 344 -3.22 -17.18 -2.49
CA LEU A 344 -4.20 -17.05 -3.57
C LEU A 344 -5.64 -17.12 -3.07
N ALA A 345 -5.94 -17.93 -2.05
CA ALA A 345 -7.28 -18.05 -1.48
C ALA A 345 -7.79 -16.73 -0.86
N THR A 346 -6.88 -15.87 -0.39
CA THR A 346 -7.22 -14.56 0.20
C THR A 346 -7.36 -13.44 -0.82
N ALA A 347 -6.89 -13.65 -2.03
CA ALA A 347 -6.85 -12.64 -3.09
C ALA A 347 -8.06 -12.78 -4.03
N ASN A 348 -8.53 -11.68 -4.60
CA ASN A 348 -9.66 -11.66 -5.54
C ASN A 348 -9.20 -11.27 -6.94
N PHE A 349 -8.63 -12.22 -7.68
CA PHE A 349 -8.23 -12.02 -9.08
C PHE A 349 -8.15 -13.33 -9.86
N VAL A 350 -8.06 -13.23 -11.19
CA VAL A 350 -7.90 -14.37 -12.08
C VAL A 350 -6.41 -14.65 -12.32
N SER A 351 -6.02 -15.90 -12.15
CA SER A 351 -4.67 -16.35 -12.48
C SER A 351 -4.67 -17.56 -13.42
N PHE A 352 -3.64 -17.64 -14.26
CA PHE A 352 -3.41 -18.75 -15.18
C PHE A 352 -2.15 -19.52 -14.78
N VAL A 353 -2.25 -20.83 -14.85
CA VAL A 353 -1.15 -21.76 -14.66
C VAL A 353 -0.94 -22.56 -15.94
N ALA A 354 0.28 -22.58 -16.50
CA ALA A 354 0.62 -23.48 -17.57
C ALA A 354 1.44 -24.66 -17.05
N MET A 355 1.02 -25.87 -17.39
CA MET A 355 1.72 -27.09 -17.02
C MET A 355 1.50 -28.20 -18.04
N GLU A 356 2.43 -29.19 -18.03
CA GLU A 356 2.33 -30.36 -18.88
C GLU A 356 1.60 -31.55 -18.22
N GLN A 357 1.69 -31.61 -16.89
CA GLN A 357 1.13 -32.72 -16.09
C GLN A 357 -0.27 -32.38 -15.58
N ASP A 358 -1.05 -33.44 -15.33
CA ASP A 358 -2.32 -33.28 -14.59
C ASP A 358 -2.00 -33.06 -13.11
N TRP A 359 -2.59 -32.04 -12.56
CA TRP A 359 -2.54 -31.72 -11.13
C TRP A 359 -3.96 -31.43 -10.67
N GLN A 360 -4.34 -32.02 -9.55
CA GLN A 360 -5.56 -31.68 -8.84
C GLN A 360 -5.16 -31.10 -7.49
N PRO A 361 -5.63 -29.91 -7.17
CA PRO A 361 -5.38 -29.31 -5.88
C PRO A 361 -6.05 -30.11 -4.77
N ASP A 362 -5.43 -30.12 -3.60
CA ASP A 362 -5.95 -30.81 -2.41
C ASP A 362 -7.16 -30.09 -1.81
N ASP A 363 -7.38 -28.82 -2.15
CA ASP A 363 -8.48 -28.00 -1.67
C ASP A 363 -9.35 -27.48 -2.84
N GLU A 364 -10.63 -27.88 -2.86
CA GLU A 364 -11.60 -27.50 -3.90
C GLU A 364 -11.98 -26.01 -3.87
N SER A 365 -11.61 -25.27 -2.81
CA SER A 365 -12.02 -23.86 -2.62
C SER A 365 -11.27 -22.86 -3.51
N VAL A 366 -10.17 -23.25 -4.15
CA VAL A 366 -9.27 -22.36 -4.91
C VAL A 366 -9.32 -22.58 -6.43
N PHE A 367 -10.05 -23.61 -6.93
CA PHE A 367 -9.85 -24.10 -8.29
C PHE A 367 -11.14 -24.40 -9.06
N PHE A 368 -11.17 -23.88 -10.27
CA PHE A 368 -12.13 -24.29 -11.31
C PHE A 368 -11.41 -24.62 -12.61
#